data_d11eadcf631f159c06177de9ee58e9e4
#
_entry.id   d11eadcf631f159c06177de9ee58e9e4
#
_cell.length_a   1.000
_cell.length_b   1.000
_cell.length_c   1.000
_cell.angle_alpha   90.00
_cell.angle_beta   90.00
_cell.angle_gamma   90.00
#
_symmetry.space_group_name_H-M   'P 1'
#
loop_
_entity.id
_entity.type
_entity.pdbx_description
1 polymer ?
#
loop_
_entity_poly.entity_id
_entity_poly.type
_entity_poly.pdbx_seq_one_letter_code
_entity_poly.pdbx_strand_id
1 'polypeptide(L)'
;LQTAKDEGRYQIELGTKGNNLSASVKKQIEDCNLTGIEFVESNSRYYPLGDFCSYVVGYAKSYNDQSVKKMVGEMGLELSYDKQLKGKNGYKVYQTDANGYALVDGTLREKDPTNGNDLYLTIDSGLQRNLDYLMSNAYSESGAEVVTAGVMEIKTGKILAMSTYPSFNPNERNISTFNNYFLEGTIECGSVFKPFIYADSIEEGKYDHNAYYNSGSYNVYYGNKLVATIKDHNGGQGWGTITYDQGLYHSSNVAICNLLDQGYVTKDVLTEKLNDLGFFQGDTVDGLTCSSSINAYTRKNAGRLEYLTTGFGQGSTVTPYQLLKAYSVFGNDGKTVQPHIVDKVVNP
;
A
#
# COMPACT_ATOMS: atom_id res chain seq x y z
N LEU A 1 -6.93 31.27 28.86
CA LEU A 1 -6.33 32.56 29.24
C LEU A 1 -6.55 32.85 30.74
N GLN A 2 -7.78 32.83 31.24
CA GLN A 2 -8.06 33.17 32.65
C GLN A 2 -7.33 32.21 33.61
N THR A 3 -7.39 30.91 33.38
CA THR A 3 -6.70 29.90 34.20
C THR A 3 -5.19 30.16 34.28
N ALA A 4 -4.56 30.47 33.15
CA ALA A 4 -3.13 30.77 33.11
C ALA A 4 -2.76 32.04 33.85
N LYS A 5 -3.64 33.06 33.83
CA LYS A 5 -3.49 34.27 34.60
C LYS A 5 -3.61 34.00 36.10
N ASP A 6 -4.58 33.18 36.50
CA ASP A 6 -4.79 32.79 37.91
C ASP A 6 -3.62 31.94 38.44
N GLU A 7 -2.95 31.16 37.55
CA GLU A 7 -1.74 30.41 37.85
C GLU A 7 -0.45 31.24 37.78
N GLY A 8 -0.53 32.54 37.47
CA GLY A 8 0.61 33.44 37.37
C GLY A 8 1.57 33.13 36.21
N ARG A 9 1.09 32.48 35.15
CA ARG A 9 1.93 32.16 33.98
C ARG A 9 2.22 33.43 33.19
N TYR A 10 3.49 33.67 32.93
CA TYR A 10 3.94 34.80 32.14
C TYR A 10 3.64 34.70 30.66
N GLN A 11 3.68 33.47 30.13
CA GLN A 11 3.45 33.12 28.72
C GLN A 11 2.65 31.84 28.61
N ILE A 12 1.78 31.77 27.61
CA ILE A 12 1.04 30.56 27.25
C ILE A 12 0.99 30.39 25.75
N GLU A 13 1.01 29.14 25.29
CA GLU A 13 0.68 28.80 23.91
C GLU A 13 -0.83 28.61 23.78
N LEU A 14 -1.42 29.11 22.67
CA LEU A 14 -2.87 28.98 22.40
C LEU A 14 -3.31 27.56 21.98
N GLY A 15 -2.42 26.60 22.09
CA GLY A 15 -2.68 25.18 21.78
C GLY A 15 -2.98 24.94 20.28
N THR A 16 -3.77 23.94 20.00
CA THR A 16 -4.03 23.50 18.60
C THR A 16 -4.65 24.57 17.72
N LYS A 17 -5.48 25.45 18.28
CA LYS A 17 -6.12 26.55 17.53
C LYS A 17 -5.16 27.69 17.18
N GLY A 18 -4.03 27.81 17.89
CA GLY A 18 -2.98 28.80 17.64
C GLY A 18 -1.84 28.28 16.79
N ASN A 19 -1.83 27.00 16.43
CA ASN A 19 -0.77 26.36 15.66
C ASN A 19 -1.09 26.36 14.15
N ASN A 20 -0.04 26.42 13.33
CA ASN A 20 -0.12 26.32 11.86
C ASN A 20 -1.05 27.36 11.21
N LEU A 21 -1.05 28.57 11.73
CA LEU A 21 -1.83 29.66 11.17
C LEU A 21 -1.29 30.02 9.78
N SER A 22 -2.18 30.22 8.82
CA SER A 22 -1.80 30.77 7.52
C SER A 22 -1.37 32.24 7.64
N ALA A 23 -0.57 32.70 6.67
CA ALA A 23 -0.13 34.10 6.62
C ALA A 23 -1.32 35.09 6.62
N SER A 24 -2.45 34.70 6.01
CA SER A 24 -3.66 35.51 5.97
C SER A 24 -4.33 35.59 7.35
N VAL A 25 -4.42 34.49 8.08
CA VAL A 25 -4.97 34.44 9.43
C VAL A 25 -4.06 35.18 10.41
N LYS A 26 -2.74 35.02 10.31
CA LYS A 26 -1.77 35.81 11.06
C LYS A 26 -2.03 37.30 10.88
N LYS A 27 -2.13 37.75 9.63
CA LYS A 27 -2.41 39.18 9.32
C LYS A 27 -3.72 39.67 9.91
N GLN A 28 -4.81 38.86 9.82
CA GLN A 28 -6.08 39.22 10.44
C GLN A 28 -5.98 39.42 11.97
N ILE A 29 -5.17 38.59 12.65
CA ILE A 29 -4.93 38.73 14.08
C ILE A 29 -4.07 39.97 14.37
N GLU A 30 -3.04 40.27 13.58
CA GLU A 30 -2.20 41.45 13.66
C GLU A 30 -3.02 42.74 13.48
N ASP A 31 -3.94 42.75 12.51
CA ASP A 31 -4.84 43.86 12.21
C ASP A 31 -5.81 44.17 13.40
N CYS A 32 -6.05 43.20 14.30
CA CYS A 32 -6.81 43.42 15.53
C CYS A 32 -6.05 44.24 16.59
N ASN A 33 -4.76 44.51 16.39
CA ASN A 33 -3.89 45.30 17.29
C ASN A 33 -3.93 44.83 18.76
N LEU A 34 -4.01 43.54 19.01
CA LEU A 34 -4.05 42.96 20.35
C LEU A 34 -2.64 42.97 20.97
N THR A 35 -2.51 43.56 22.14
CA THR A 35 -1.24 43.55 22.86
C THR A 35 -0.97 42.22 23.53
N GLY A 36 0.30 41.76 23.52
CA GLY A 36 0.72 40.53 24.18
C GLY A 36 0.55 39.25 23.33
N ILE A 37 0.27 39.40 22.04
CA ILE A 37 0.30 38.26 21.08
C ILE A 37 1.64 38.30 20.35
N GLU A 38 2.35 37.20 20.45
CA GLU A 38 3.59 36.96 19.70
C GLU A 38 3.42 35.77 18.78
N PHE A 39 3.94 35.85 17.55
CA PHE A 39 3.94 34.79 16.59
C PHE A 39 5.33 34.18 16.49
N VAL A 40 5.41 32.85 16.61
CA VAL A 40 6.62 32.10 16.43
C VAL A 40 6.54 31.36 15.09
N GLU A 41 7.52 31.58 14.22
CA GLU A 41 7.60 30.84 12.97
C GLU A 41 7.89 29.37 13.24
N SER A 42 7.18 28.50 12.53
CA SER A 42 7.38 27.07 12.62
C SER A 42 7.14 26.41 11.27
N ASN A 43 7.89 25.37 10.99
CA ASN A 43 7.67 24.54 9.80
C ASN A 43 6.53 23.57 10.06
N SER A 44 5.64 23.43 9.08
CA SER A 44 4.60 22.42 9.07
C SER A 44 4.54 21.76 7.71
N ARG A 45 4.12 20.48 7.68
CA ARG A 45 3.83 19.79 6.44
C ARG A 45 2.41 20.17 5.99
N TYR A 46 2.27 20.50 4.71
CA TYR A 46 0.98 20.81 4.09
C TYR A 46 0.77 19.94 2.86
N TYR A 47 -0.39 19.32 2.77
CA TYR A 47 -0.78 18.41 1.68
C TYR A 47 -1.82 19.10 0.81
N PRO A 48 -1.41 19.77 -0.28
CA PRO A 48 -2.28 20.66 -1.06
C PRO A 48 -3.41 19.93 -1.79
N LEU A 49 -3.26 18.64 -2.02
CA LEU A 49 -4.26 17.80 -2.70
C LEU A 49 -5.16 17.01 -1.73
N GLY A 50 -5.08 17.29 -0.42
CA GLY A 50 -5.92 16.63 0.58
C GLY A 50 -5.68 15.13 0.66
N ASP A 51 -6.71 14.33 0.40
CA ASP A 51 -6.69 12.86 0.50
C ASP A 51 -6.09 12.13 -0.73
N PHE A 52 -5.64 12.88 -1.73
CA PHE A 52 -4.99 12.35 -2.93
C PHE A 52 -3.84 11.41 -2.56
N CYS A 53 -3.93 10.15 -2.99
CA CYS A 53 -2.89 9.13 -2.82
C CYS A 53 -2.40 9.00 -1.34
N SER A 54 -3.30 9.20 -0.37
CA SER A 54 -2.96 9.44 1.04
C SER A 54 -2.19 8.29 1.69
N TYR A 55 -2.51 7.03 1.38
CA TYR A 55 -1.80 5.86 1.92
C TYR A 55 -0.39 5.68 1.37
N VAL A 56 -0.10 6.23 0.19
CA VAL A 56 1.24 6.22 -0.39
C VAL A 56 2.05 7.39 0.15
N VAL A 57 1.53 8.60 0.06
CA VAL A 57 2.20 9.81 0.57
C VAL A 57 2.38 9.72 2.07
N GLY A 58 1.33 9.34 2.78
CA GLY A 58 1.33 9.31 4.24
C GLY A 58 1.28 10.70 4.86
N TYR A 59 1.84 10.84 6.05
CA TYR A 59 1.93 12.14 6.72
C TYR A 59 3.13 12.23 7.64
N ALA A 60 3.54 13.47 7.91
CA ALA A 60 4.53 13.82 8.93
C ALA A 60 3.88 14.65 10.05
N LYS A 61 4.46 14.59 11.23
CA LYS A 61 4.00 15.29 12.42
C LYS A 61 5.12 16.04 13.11
N SER A 62 4.81 17.22 13.67
CA SER A 62 5.75 17.97 14.49
C SER A 62 5.71 17.49 15.93
N TYR A 63 6.86 17.24 16.49
CA TYR A 63 7.09 16.94 17.90
C TYR A 63 7.93 18.03 18.54
N ASN A 64 7.63 18.35 19.80
CA ASN A 64 8.48 19.22 20.60
C ASN A 64 9.52 18.36 21.34
N ASP A 65 10.79 18.61 21.06
CA ASP A 65 11.91 17.96 21.73
C ASP A 65 12.80 19.06 22.33
N GLN A 66 12.80 19.19 23.64
CA GLN A 66 13.60 20.17 24.39
C GLN A 66 13.61 21.56 23.74
N SER A 67 12.45 22.11 23.46
CA SER A 67 12.23 23.42 22.83
C SER A 67 12.55 23.50 21.32
N VAL A 68 12.89 22.38 20.68
CA VAL A 68 13.07 22.31 19.22
C VAL A 68 11.91 21.53 18.60
N LYS A 69 11.21 22.15 17.64
CA LYS A 69 10.21 21.43 16.86
C LYS A 69 10.92 20.55 15.81
N LYS A 70 10.63 19.25 15.86
CA LYS A 70 11.13 18.27 14.88
C LYS A 70 9.97 17.75 14.05
N MET A 71 10.10 17.79 12.73
CA MET A 71 9.20 17.13 11.80
C MET A 71 9.63 15.67 11.67
N VAL A 72 8.69 14.72 11.81
CA VAL A 72 8.93 13.28 11.72
C VAL A 72 7.87 12.66 10.85
N GLY A 73 8.27 11.86 9.88
CA GLY A 73 7.37 11.05 9.06
C GLY A 73 6.77 9.93 9.90
N GLU A 74 5.44 9.76 9.81
CA GLU A 74 4.68 8.80 10.64
C GLU A 74 4.10 7.66 9.80
N MET A 75 3.88 7.89 8.52
CA MET A 75 3.23 6.95 7.62
C MET A 75 3.67 7.19 6.17
N GLY A 76 3.57 6.17 5.33
CA GLY A 76 3.79 6.28 3.89
C GLY A 76 5.21 6.65 3.51
N LEU A 77 5.37 7.31 2.39
CA LEU A 77 6.68 7.81 1.92
C LEU A 77 7.26 8.88 2.84
N GLU A 78 6.43 9.65 3.55
CA GLU A 78 6.91 10.58 4.57
C GLU A 78 7.70 9.85 5.66
N LEU A 79 7.27 8.66 6.08
CA LEU A 79 8.01 7.82 7.03
C LEU A 79 9.22 7.15 6.38
N SER A 80 9.03 6.49 5.24
CA SER A 80 10.09 5.70 4.59
C SER A 80 11.28 6.56 4.15
N TYR A 81 11.00 7.81 3.75
CA TYR A 81 11.99 8.79 3.30
C TYR A 81 12.23 9.93 4.29
N ASP A 82 11.84 9.78 5.57
CA ASP A 82 12.00 10.83 6.60
C ASP A 82 13.43 11.41 6.65
N LYS A 83 14.44 10.56 6.57
CA LYS A 83 15.86 10.99 6.59
C LYS A 83 16.23 11.87 5.41
N GLN A 84 15.66 11.62 4.25
CA GLN A 84 15.89 12.38 3.02
C GLN A 84 15.10 13.68 3.00
N LEU A 85 13.83 13.64 3.47
CA LEU A 85 12.88 14.74 3.38
C LEU A 85 13.08 15.83 4.43
N LYS A 86 13.55 15.50 5.64
CA LYS A 86 13.57 16.42 6.78
C LYS A 86 14.70 17.46 6.80
N GLY A 87 15.71 17.29 5.97
CA GLY A 87 16.87 18.19 5.97
C GLY A 87 17.68 18.15 7.28
N LYS A 88 18.39 19.24 7.55
CA LYS A 88 19.17 19.43 8.79
C LYS A 88 18.92 20.81 9.35
N ASN A 89 18.62 20.87 10.64
CA ASN A 89 18.44 22.16 11.32
C ASN A 89 19.77 22.95 11.34
N GLY A 90 19.65 24.27 11.15
CA GLY A 90 20.70 25.19 11.51
C GLY A 90 20.75 25.42 13.02
N TYR A 91 21.70 26.21 13.45
CA TYR A 91 21.79 26.68 14.83
C TYR A 91 22.43 28.05 14.91
N LYS A 92 22.06 28.81 15.95
CA LYS A 92 22.66 30.08 16.28
C LYS A 92 23.00 30.09 17.77
N VAL A 93 24.28 30.32 18.10
CA VAL A 93 24.79 30.43 19.46
C VAL A 93 25.12 31.90 19.71
N TYR A 94 24.59 32.47 20.76
CA TYR A 94 24.79 33.85 21.13
C TYR A 94 25.04 33.99 22.61
N GLN A 95 25.69 35.10 22.99
CA GLN A 95 25.84 35.47 24.38
C GLN A 95 24.55 36.08 24.91
N THR A 96 24.23 35.78 26.17
CA THR A 96 23.10 36.38 26.87
C THR A 96 23.57 37.21 28.07
N ASP A 97 22.77 38.18 28.46
CA ASP A 97 22.91 38.84 29.72
C ASP A 97 22.47 37.93 30.89
N ALA A 98 22.56 38.44 32.11
CA ALA A 98 22.19 37.72 33.32
C ALA A 98 20.70 37.34 33.39
N ASN A 99 19.84 37.95 32.57
CA ASN A 99 18.39 37.73 32.48
C ASN A 99 18.06 36.80 31.30
N GLY A 100 19.04 36.37 30.50
CA GLY A 100 18.83 35.46 29.36
C GLY A 100 18.55 36.20 28.04
N TYR A 101 18.65 37.53 27.96
CA TYR A 101 18.46 38.28 26.72
C TYR A 101 19.73 38.24 25.85
N ALA A 102 19.54 38.01 24.56
CA ALA A 102 20.66 38.01 23.61
C ALA A 102 21.33 39.37 23.56
N LEU A 103 22.65 39.40 23.66
CA LEU A 103 23.42 40.65 23.54
C LEU A 103 23.45 41.06 22.04
N VAL A 104 23.37 42.35 21.80
CA VAL A 104 23.57 42.98 20.50
C VAL A 104 25.02 42.66 20.08
N ASP A 105 25.21 42.10 18.87
CA ASP A 105 26.50 41.63 18.36
C ASP A 105 27.12 40.43 19.09
N GLY A 106 26.37 39.77 19.99
CA GLY A 106 26.83 38.63 20.77
C GLY A 106 26.81 37.26 20.03
N THR A 107 26.63 37.21 18.71
CA THR A 107 26.64 35.94 17.95
C THR A 107 28.02 35.29 17.94
N LEU A 108 28.12 34.09 18.51
CA LEU A 108 29.37 33.34 18.63
C LEU A 108 29.56 32.34 17.47
N ARG A 109 28.48 31.70 17.06
CA ARG A 109 28.46 30.69 15.99
C ARG A 109 27.09 30.66 15.34
N GLU A 110 27.09 30.51 14.04
CA GLU A 110 25.87 30.33 13.26
C GLU A 110 26.10 29.26 12.18
N LYS A 111 25.09 28.47 11.94
CA LYS A 111 25.07 27.52 10.82
C LYS A 111 23.68 27.52 10.22
N ASP A 112 23.62 27.75 8.91
CA ASP A 112 22.36 27.72 8.16
C ASP A 112 21.74 26.32 8.13
N PRO A 113 20.42 26.22 8.09
CA PRO A 113 19.74 24.96 7.84
C PRO A 113 20.02 24.46 6.44
N THR A 114 19.92 23.14 6.25
CA THR A 114 19.99 22.52 4.94
C THR A 114 18.64 21.90 4.63
N ASN A 115 18.09 22.21 3.46
CA ASN A 115 16.81 21.65 3.03
C ASN A 115 16.91 20.13 2.87
N GLY A 116 15.78 19.46 3.00
CA GLY A 116 15.63 18.06 2.64
C GLY A 116 15.54 17.88 1.13
N ASN A 117 15.61 16.64 0.69
CA ASN A 117 15.50 16.29 -0.72
C ASN A 117 14.06 16.31 -1.20
N ASP A 118 13.88 16.43 -2.51
CA ASP A 118 12.60 16.25 -3.19
C ASP A 118 12.45 14.80 -3.67
N LEU A 119 11.24 14.23 -3.50
CA LEU A 119 10.87 12.96 -4.09
C LEU A 119 10.01 13.17 -5.33
N TYR A 120 10.43 12.57 -6.43
CA TYR A 120 9.64 12.48 -7.64
C TYR A 120 9.04 11.09 -7.73
N LEU A 121 7.71 11.03 -7.87
CA LEU A 121 6.97 9.77 -7.87
C LEU A 121 6.63 9.33 -9.30
N THR A 122 6.42 8.04 -9.48
CA THR A 122 5.91 7.46 -10.72
C THR A 122 4.40 7.69 -10.89
N ILE A 123 3.73 8.19 -9.86
CA ILE A 123 2.29 8.44 -9.85
C ILE A 123 1.92 9.47 -10.92
N ASP A 124 1.06 9.06 -11.85
CA ASP A 124 0.40 9.98 -12.77
C ASP A 124 -0.78 10.65 -12.07
N SER A 125 -0.72 11.97 -11.95
CA SER A 125 -1.72 12.73 -11.17
C SER A 125 -3.11 12.69 -11.78
N GLY A 126 -3.23 12.57 -13.10
CA GLY A 126 -4.51 12.46 -13.79
C GLY A 126 -5.14 11.08 -13.57
N LEU A 127 -4.35 10.03 -13.76
CA LEU A 127 -4.77 8.66 -13.52
C LEU A 127 -5.14 8.41 -12.05
N GLN A 128 -4.32 8.92 -11.11
CA GLN A 128 -4.59 8.79 -9.68
C GLN A 128 -5.91 9.47 -9.28
N ARG A 129 -6.18 10.70 -9.76
CA ARG A 129 -7.46 11.37 -9.47
C ARG A 129 -8.66 10.59 -9.98
N ASN A 130 -8.55 10.05 -11.19
CA ASN A 130 -9.62 9.22 -11.77
C ASN A 130 -9.82 7.95 -10.95
N LEU A 131 -8.73 7.31 -10.52
CA LEU A 131 -8.78 6.11 -9.66
C LEU A 131 -9.41 6.43 -8.31
N ASP A 132 -8.99 7.50 -7.63
CA ASP A 132 -9.56 7.94 -6.35
C ASP A 132 -11.07 8.20 -6.47
N TYR A 133 -11.49 8.88 -7.52
CA TYR A 133 -12.91 9.12 -7.79
C TYR A 133 -13.70 7.81 -7.98
N LEU A 134 -13.18 6.88 -8.78
CA LEU A 134 -13.83 5.59 -9.03
C LEU A 134 -13.89 4.74 -7.76
N MET A 135 -12.82 4.73 -6.95
CA MET A 135 -12.78 3.98 -5.69
C MET A 135 -13.72 4.58 -4.65
N SER A 136 -13.82 5.91 -4.57
CA SER A 136 -14.77 6.60 -3.69
C SER A 136 -16.23 6.22 -4.03
N ASN A 137 -16.56 6.22 -5.33
CA ASN A 137 -17.89 5.82 -5.78
C ASN A 137 -18.15 4.33 -5.48
N ALA A 138 -17.21 3.45 -5.83
CA ALA A 138 -17.33 2.02 -5.57
C ALA A 138 -17.51 1.72 -4.08
N TYR A 139 -16.77 2.41 -3.21
CA TYR A 139 -16.92 2.30 -1.76
C TYR A 139 -18.31 2.72 -1.30
N SER A 140 -18.81 3.86 -1.80
CA SER A 140 -20.12 4.41 -1.41
C SER A 140 -21.29 3.56 -1.91
N GLU A 141 -21.17 2.96 -3.10
CA GLU A 141 -22.25 2.21 -3.75
C GLU A 141 -22.28 0.73 -3.30
N SER A 142 -21.13 0.12 -3.03
CA SER A 142 -21.06 -1.31 -2.71
C SER A 142 -21.38 -1.64 -1.25
N GLY A 143 -21.22 -0.68 -0.32
CA GLY A 143 -21.25 -0.94 1.11
C GLY A 143 -20.10 -1.83 1.60
N ALA A 144 -19.04 -1.99 0.82
CA ALA A 144 -17.86 -2.73 1.22
C ALA A 144 -17.12 -2.04 2.36
N GLU A 145 -16.49 -2.81 3.25
CA GLU A 145 -15.65 -2.25 4.31
C GLU A 145 -14.39 -1.58 3.75
N VAL A 146 -13.85 -2.12 2.66
CA VAL A 146 -12.65 -1.62 1.98
C VAL A 146 -12.79 -1.82 0.48
N VAL A 147 -12.35 -0.82 -0.28
CA VAL A 147 -12.16 -0.91 -1.73
C VAL A 147 -10.74 -0.45 -2.06
N THR A 148 -10.03 -1.21 -2.88
CA THR A 148 -8.65 -0.86 -3.24
C THR A 148 -8.36 -1.23 -4.70
N ALA A 149 -7.51 -0.43 -5.34
CA ALA A 149 -7.05 -0.67 -6.70
C ALA A 149 -5.66 -0.08 -6.94
N GLY A 150 -4.96 -0.62 -7.94
CA GLY A 150 -3.66 -0.12 -8.38
C GLY A 150 -3.48 -0.29 -9.88
N VAL A 151 -2.68 0.59 -10.47
CA VAL A 151 -2.31 0.57 -11.89
C VAL A 151 -0.80 0.60 -12.00
N MET A 152 -0.25 -0.33 -12.77
CA MET A 152 1.20 -0.45 -12.97
C MET A 152 1.53 -0.55 -14.46
N GLU A 153 2.61 0.07 -14.87
CA GLU A 153 3.20 -0.13 -16.18
C GLU A 153 3.96 -1.45 -16.21
N ILE A 154 3.50 -2.39 -17.01
CA ILE A 154 3.98 -3.78 -17.01
C ILE A 154 5.49 -3.89 -17.34
N LYS A 155 5.98 -3.07 -18.26
CA LYS A 155 7.39 -3.16 -18.75
C LYS A 155 8.41 -2.59 -17.76
N THR A 156 8.02 -1.61 -16.96
CA THR A 156 8.96 -0.89 -16.07
C THR A 156 8.75 -1.19 -14.59
N GLY A 157 7.55 -1.64 -14.20
CA GLY A 157 7.14 -1.77 -12.81
C GLY A 157 6.72 -0.45 -12.14
N LYS A 158 6.64 0.67 -12.89
CA LYS A 158 6.15 1.94 -12.37
C LYS A 158 4.71 1.81 -11.91
N ILE A 159 4.45 2.04 -10.62
CA ILE A 159 3.10 2.18 -10.10
C ILE A 159 2.61 3.57 -10.46
N LEU A 160 1.63 3.64 -11.36
CA LEU A 160 1.09 4.90 -11.90
C LEU A 160 -0.06 5.45 -11.07
N ALA A 161 -0.79 4.59 -10.36
CA ALA A 161 -1.84 4.96 -9.43
C ALA A 161 -2.06 3.85 -8.40
N MET A 162 -2.42 4.24 -7.17
CA MET A 162 -2.79 3.33 -6.09
C MET A 162 -3.78 4.02 -5.16
N SER A 163 -4.93 3.39 -4.93
CA SER A 163 -6.00 3.95 -4.12
C SER A 163 -6.57 2.91 -3.16
N THR A 164 -6.91 3.35 -1.96
CA THR A 164 -7.61 2.57 -0.92
C THR A 164 -8.66 3.44 -0.27
N TYR A 165 -9.89 2.91 -0.13
CA TYR A 165 -10.99 3.54 0.59
C TYR A 165 -11.47 2.64 1.73
N PRO A 166 -11.83 3.21 2.91
CA PRO A 166 -11.91 4.65 3.19
C PRO A 166 -10.54 5.33 3.14
N SER A 167 -10.49 6.51 2.51
CA SER A 167 -9.32 7.38 2.43
C SER A 167 -9.23 8.31 3.64
N PHE A 168 -8.17 9.09 3.77
CA PHE A 168 -8.02 10.09 4.82
C PHE A 168 -7.31 11.34 4.28
N ASN A 169 -7.58 12.50 4.91
CA ASN A 169 -6.86 13.74 4.62
C ASN A 169 -5.66 13.89 5.58
N PRO A 170 -4.42 13.85 5.08
CA PRO A 170 -3.22 14.00 5.93
C PRO A 170 -3.16 15.31 6.73
N ASN A 171 -3.80 16.39 6.24
CA ASN A 171 -3.88 17.66 6.98
C ASN A 171 -4.76 17.55 8.22
N GLU A 172 -5.85 16.77 8.14
CA GLU A 172 -6.83 16.57 9.22
C GLU A 172 -6.51 15.37 10.09
N ARG A 173 -5.81 14.39 9.52
CA ARG A 173 -5.46 13.10 10.15
C ARG A 173 -6.69 12.34 10.64
N ASN A 174 -7.77 12.37 9.85
CA ASN A 174 -9.02 11.66 10.07
C ASN A 174 -8.93 10.18 9.68
N ILE A 175 -7.86 9.51 10.12
CA ILE A 175 -7.47 8.16 9.73
C ILE A 175 -8.36 7.16 10.47
N SER A 176 -9.05 6.30 9.73
CA SER A 176 -9.85 5.18 10.26
C SER A 176 -9.04 3.87 10.35
N THR A 177 -8.06 3.70 9.48
CA THR A 177 -7.12 2.57 9.48
C THR A 177 -5.75 3.01 8.99
N PHE A 178 -4.71 2.39 9.50
CA PHE A 178 -3.32 2.66 9.08
C PHE A 178 -2.85 1.71 7.97
N ASN A 179 -3.64 0.69 7.64
CA ASN A 179 -3.27 -0.31 6.66
C ASN A 179 -3.49 0.20 5.23
N ASN A 180 -2.46 0.13 4.41
CA ASN A 180 -2.61 0.24 2.96
C ASN A 180 -3.08 -1.12 2.42
N TYR A 181 -4.40 -1.28 2.29
CA TYR A 181 -4.98 -2.58 1.89
C TYR A 181 -4.54 -3.07 0.52
N PHE A 182 -4.07 -2.21 -0.37
CA PHE A 182 -3.49 -2.65 -1.63
C PHE A 182 -2.19 -3.44 -1.42
N LEU A 183 -1.35 -2.99 -0.48
CA LEU A 183 -0.07 -3.60 -0.15
C LEU A 183 -0.19 -4.66 0.94
N GLU A 184 -1.10 -4.47 1.89
CA GLU A 184 -1.14 -5.22 3.14
C GLU A 184 -2.38 -6.10 3.31
N GLY A 185 -3.48 -5.79 2.61
CA GLY A 185 -4.73 -6.56 2.70
C GLY A 185 -4.62 -7.89 1.97
N THR A 186 -4.98 -8.99 2.62
CA THR A 186 -4.92 -10.33 2.02
C THR A 186 -6.32 -10.84 1.71
N ILE A 187 -6.50 -11.38 0.51
CA ILE A 187 -7.78 -11.89 0.01
C ILE A 187 -7.60 -13.26 -0.65
N GLU A 188 -8.63 -14.08 -0.65
CA GLU A 188 -8.76 -15.19 -1.58
C GLU A 188 -9.09 -14.61 -2.96
N CYS A 189 -8.15 -14.68 -3.89
CA CYS A 189 -8.27 -13.99 -5.18
C CYS A 189 -9.19 -14.69 -6.17
N GLY A 190 -9.54 -15.96 -5.90
CA GLY A 190 -10.42 -16.72 -6.78
C GLY A 190 -9.84 -16.98 -8.16
N SER A 191 -10.72 -16.99 -9.15
CA SER A 191 -10.41 -17.46 -10.52
C SER A 191 -9.33 -16.66 -11.24
N VAL A 192 -8.95 -15.47 -10.79
CA VAL A 192 -7.81 -14.73 -11.36
C VAL A 192 -6.47 -15.43 -11.07
N PHE A 193 -6.45 -16.48 -10.24
CA PHE A 193 -5.27 -17.28 -9.99
C PHE A 193 -5.03 -18.36 -11.08
N LYS A 194 -6.08 -18.80 -11.77
CA LYS A 194 -6.03 -19.90 -12.75
C LYS A 194 -5.02 -19.72 -13.90
N PRO A 195 -4.84 -18.51 -14.47
CA PRO A 195 -3.86 -18.30 -15.53
C PRO A 195 -2.44 -18.74 -15.17
N PHE A 196 -2.05 -18.64 -13.88
CA PHE A 196 -0.73 -19.11 -13.43
C PHE A 196 -0.61 -20.64 -13.52
N ILE A 197 -1.66 -21.39 -13.17
CA ILE A 197 -1.67 -22.85 -13.27
C ILE A 197 -1.57 -23.31 -14.73
N TYR A 198 -2.28 -22.61 -15.62
CA TYR A 198 -2.19 -22.90 -17.06
C TYR A 198 -0.80 -22.56 -17.60
N ALA A 199 -0.25 -21.40 -17.24
CA ALA A 199 1.09 -20.99 -17.65
C ALA A 199 2.15 -22.02 -17.21
N ASP A 200 2.11 -22.45 -15.95
CA ASP A 200 3.02 -23.45 -15.40
C ASP A 200 2.86 -24.79 -16.12
N SER A 201 1.63 -25.22 -16.42
CA SER A 201 1.35 -26.46 -17.16
C SER A 201 1.94 -26.43 -18.57
N ILE A 202 1.86 -25.26 -19.24
CA ILE A 202 2.43 -25.05 -20.59
C ILE A 202 3.96 -25.05 -20.50
N GLU A 203 4.54 -24.36 -19.53
CA GLU A 203 6.00 -24.27 -19.36
C GLU A 203 6.65 -25.61 -19.03
N GLU A 204 5.95 -26.47 -18.26
CA GLU A 204 6.38 -27.84 -18.00
C GLU A 204 6.29 -28.76 -19.26
N GLY A 205 5.79 -28.27 -20.37
CA GLY A 205 5.67 -29.00 -21.62
C GLY A 205 4.66 -30.15 -21.58
N LYS A 206 3.78 -30.17 -20.58
CA LYS A 206 2.79 -31.24 -20.39
C LYS A 206 1.40 -30.87 -20.88
N TYR A 207 1.18 -29.58 -21.14
CA TYR A 207 -0.12 -29.09 -21.57
C TYR A 207 -0.44 -29.53 -23.01
N ASP A 208 -1.61 -30.15 -23.17
CA ASP A 208 -2.14 -30.52 -24.50
C ASP A 208 -3.45 -29.78 -24.76
N HIS A 209 -3.43 -28.88 -25.74
CA HIS A 209 -4.59 -28.09 -26.18
C HIS A 209 -5.77 -28.96 -26.64
N ASN A 210 -5.50 -30.20 -27.13
CA ASN A 210 -6.50 -31.10 -27.60
C ASN A 210 -6.98 -32.10 -26.54
N ALA A 211 -6.42 -32.06 -25.33
CA ALA A 211 -6.86 -32.94 -24.26
C ALA A 211 -8.23 -32.50 -23.72
N TYR A 212 -9.05 -33.47 -23.39
CA TYR A 212 -10.42 -33.30 -22.93
C TYR A 212 -10.54 -33.71 -21.46
N TYR A 213 -11.47 -33.08 -20.76
CA TYR A 213 -11.92 -33.48 -19.43
C TYR A 213 -13.44 -33.33 -19.29
N ASN A 214 -14.03 -34.01 -18.32
CA ASN A 214 -15.44 -33.86 -17.99
C ASN A 214 -15.60 -32.72 -16.97
N SER A 215 -16.25 -31.63 -17.37
CA SER A 215 -16.54 -30.47 -16.51
C SER A 215 -17.70 -30.75 -15.54
N GLY A 216 -17.97 -29.81 -14.64
CA GLY A 216 -19.11 -29.84 -13.74
C GLY A 216 -18.71 -30.08 -12.28
N SER A 217 -18.27 -31.27 -11.92
CA SER A 217 -17.88 -31.55 -10.54
C SER A 217 -16.67 -32.49 -10.44
N TYR A 218 -15.87 -32.32 -9.39
CA TYR A 218 -14.67 -33.08 -9.10
C TYR A 218 -14.68 -33.56 -7.65
N ASN A 219 -14.64 -34.88 -7.44
CA ASN A 219 -14.66 -35.45 -6.10
C ASN A 219 -13.24 -35.64 -5.54
N VAL A 220 -13.00 -35.10 -4.36
CA VAL A 220 -11.73 -35.21 -3.65
C VAL A 220 -11.87 -36.27 -2.56
N TYR A 221 -11.01 -37.27 -2.60
CA TYR A 221 -11.00 -38.40 -1.67
C TYR A 221 -9.74 -38.36 -0.79
N TYR A 222 -9.90 -38.79 0.46
CA TYR A 222 -8.80 -39.17 1.35
C TYR A 222 -8.94 -40.67 1.67
N GLY A 223 -8.08 -41.47 1.10
CA GLY A 223 -8.33 -42.91 1.02
C GLY A 223 -9.66 -43.18 0.29
N ASN A 224 -10.56 -43.95 0.90
CA ASN A 224 -11.88 -44.22 0.34
C ASN A 224 -12.98 -43.23 0.81
N LYS A 225 -12.63 -42.24 1.63
CA LYS A 225 -13.60 -41.27 2.15
C LYS A 225 -13.67 -40.05 1.26
N LEU A 226 -14.87 -39.74 0.75
CA LEU A 226 -15.14 -38.45 0.09
C LEU A 226 -15.01 -37.31 1.12
N VAL A 227 -14.12 -36.35 0.89
CA VAL A 227 -13.90 -35.20 1.78
C VAL A 227 -14.47 -33.90 1.23
N ALA A 228 -14.54 -33.76 -0.09
CA ALA A 228 -15.13 -32.59 -0.74
C ALA A 228 -15.57 -32.91 -2.18
N THR A 229 -16.52 -32.15 -2.69
CA THR A 229 -16.88 -32.10 -4.10
C THR A 229 -16.70 -30.66 -4.57
N ILE A 230 -15.68 -30.43 -5.40
CA ILE A 230 -15.41 -29.13 -6.04
C ILE A 230 -16.34 -29.01 -7.25
N LYS A 231 -17.00 -27.87 -7.40
CA LYS A 231 -17.96 -27.63 -8.48
C LYS A 231 -17.53 -26.46 -9.35
N ASP A 232 -17.86 -26.53 -10.63
CA ASP A 232 -17.83 -25.38 -11.50
C ASP A 232 -18.92 -24.36 -11.09
N HIS A 233 -18.68 -23.08 -11.41
CA HIS A 233 -19.49 -21.95 -10.91
C HIS A 233 -20.97 -21.98 -11.37
N ASN A 234 -21.30 -22.76 -12.41
CA ASN A 234 -22.67 -22.93 -12.89
C ASN A 234 -23.50 -23.96 -12.08
N GLY A 235 -23.25 -24.06 -10.79
CA GLY A 235 -23.91 -25.01 -9.90
C GLY A 235 -23.41 -26.46 -10.04
N GLY A 236 -22.31 -26.64 -10.75
CA GLY A 236 -21.73 -27.99 -11.00
C GLY A 236 -22.40 -28.72 -12.15
N GLN A 237 -23.20 -28.06 -12.98
CA GLN A 237 -23.76 -28.65 -14.22
C GLN A 237 -22.67 -28.92 -15.24
N GLY A 238 -21.64 -28.07 -15.28
CA GLY A 238 -20.56 -28.15 -16.26
C GLY A 238 -21.01 -27.80 -17.69
N TRP A 239 -20.17 -28.15 -18.62
CA TRP A 239 -20.36 -27.96 -20.07
C TRP A 239 -20.13 -29.29 -20.85
N GLY A 240 -20.26 -30.41 -20.14
CA GLY A 240 -19.94 -31.75 -20.68
C GLY A 240 -18.44 -31.98 -20.81
N THR A 241 -18.07 -32.75 -21.82
CA THR A 241 -16.67 -33.05 -22.17
C THR A 241 -16.12 -31.91 -23.04
N ILE A 242 -15.20 -31.13 -22.50
CA ILE A 242 -14.61 -29.94 -23.15
C ILE A 242 -13.09 -30.01 -23.08
N THR A 243 -12.40 -29.20 -23.92
CA THR A 243 -10.94 -29.08 -23.87
C THR A 243 -10.51 -28.23 -22.66
N TYR A 244 -9.24 -28.32 -22.28
CA TYR A 244 -8.69 -27.45 -21.23
C TYR A 244 -8.74 -25.97 -21.63
N ASP A 245 -8.53 -25.59 -22.90
CA ASP A 245 -8.69 -24.22 -23.39
C ASP A 245 -10.11 -23.72 -23.14
N GLN A 246 -11.14 -24.50 -23.47
CA GLN A 246 -12.52 -24.18 -23.15
C GLN A 246 -12.76 -24.10 -21.64
N GLY A 247 -12.05 -24.92 -20.85
CA GLY A 247 -12.07 -24.87 -19.39
C GLY A 247 -11.59 -23.52 -18.85
N LEU A 248 -10.56 -22.93 -19.43
CA LEU A 248 -10.09 -21.60 -19.06
C LEU A 248 -11.13 -20.52 -19.44
N TYR A 249 -11.70 -20.59 -20.64
CA TYR A 249 -12.75 -19.64 -21.09
C TYR A 249 -13.97 -19.66 -20.17
N HIS A 250 -14.36 -20.84 -19.71
CA HIS A 250 -15.46 -21.00 -18.77
C HIS A 250 -15.05 -20.81 -17.30
N SER A 251 -13.80 -20.51 -17.03
CA SER A 251 -13.28 -20.40 -15.66
C SER A 251 -13.56 -21.65 -14.81
N SER A 252 -13.40 -22.85 -15.39
CA SER A 252 -13.69 -24.13 -14.74
C SER A 252 -12.73 -24.41 -13.58
N ASN A 253 -13.29 -24.67 -12.38
CA ASN A 253 -12.55 -25.17 -11.22
C ASN A 253 -12.10 -26.61 -11.43
N VAL A 254 -12.93 -27.40 -12.13
CA VAL A 254 -12.68 -28.80 -12.42
C VAL A 254 -11.49 -28.96 -13.37
N ALA A 255 -11.30 -28.03 -14.34
CA ALA A 255 -10.10 -28.01 -15.18
C ALA A 255 -8.84 -27.92 -14.32
N ILE A 256 -8.80 -26.98 -13.38
CA ILE A 256 -7.66 -26.80 -12.47
C ILE A 256 -7.40 -28.05 -11.63
N CYS A 257 -8.45 -28.64 -11.07
CA CYS A 257 -8.31 -29.90 -10.31
C CYS A 257 -7.66 -31.00 -11.15
N ASN A 258 -8.09 -31.15 -12.40
CA ASN A 258 -7.51 -32.14 -13.31
C ASN A 258 -6.06 -31.82 -13.66
N LEU A 259 -5.72 -30.57 -14.00
CA LEU A 259 -4.34 -30.18 -14.31
C LEU A 259 -3.37 -30.50 -13.16
N LEU A 260 -3.75 -30.14 -11.94
CA LEU A 260 -2.93 -30.38 -10.75
C LEU A 260 -2.84 -31.87 -10.39
N ASP A 261 -3.94 -32.58 -10.45
CA ASP A 261 -4.04 -33.97 -9.97
C ASP A 261 -3.45 -34.97 -10.92
N GLN A 262 -3.50 -34.69 -12.23
CA GLN A 262 -2.85 -35.49 -13.26
C GLN A 262 -1.33 -35.19 -13.39
N GLY A 263 -0.82 -34.25 -12.57
CA GLY A 263 0.60 -33.91 -12.51
C GLY A 263 1.11 -33.10 -13.69
N TYR A 264 0.24 -32.30 -14.34
CA TYR A 264 0.69 -31.29 -15.31
C TYR A 264 1.64 -30.30 -14.64
N VAL A 265 1.34 -29.94 -13.40
CA VAL A 265 2.26 -29.21 -12.50
C VAL A 265 2.35 -30.01 -11.20
N THR A 266 3.55 -30.26 -10.71
CA THR A 266 3.73 -30.89 -9.39
C THR A 266 3.66 -29.86 -8.28
N LYS A 267 3.40 -30.32 -7.05
CA LYS A 267 3.33 -29.43 -5.88
C LYS A 267 4.62 -28.64 -5.67
N ASP A 268 5.78 -29.27 -5.87
CA ASP A 268 7.09 -28.63 -5.66
C ASP A 268 7.35 -27.58 -6.73
N VAL A 269 7.11 -27.90 -8.01
CA VAL A 269 7.22 -26.96 -9.13
C VAL A 269 6.28 -25.78 -8.94
N LEU A 270 5.00 -26.01 -8.62
CA LEU A 270 4.05 -24.94 -8.36
C LEU A 270 4.52 -24.02 -7.22
N THR A 271 5.07 -24.60 -6.14
CA THR A 271 5.56 -23.83 -5.00
C THR A 271 6.73 -22.94 -5.42
N GLU A 272 7.69 -23.44 -6.16
CA GLU A 272 8.82 -22.69 -6.68
C GLU A 272 8.36 -21.56 -7.60
N LYS A 273 7.55 -21.85 -8.61
CA LYS A 273 7.02 -20.86 -9.56
C LYS A 273 6.24 -19.74 -8.89
N LEU A 274 5.32 -20.08 -7.97
CA LEU A 274 4.55 -19.06 -7.24
C LEU A 274 5.44 -18.18 -6.35
N ASN A 275 6.48 -18.74 -5.74
CA ASN A 275 7.45 -17.96 -4.98
C ASN A 275 8.27 -17.02 -5.88
N ASP A 276 8.70 -17.46 -7.06
CA ASP A 276 9.43 -16.65 -8.04
C ASP A 276 8.57 -15.48 -8.57
N LEU A 277 7.26 -15.69 -8.67
CA LEU A 277 6.30 -14.65 -9.00
C LEU A 277 6.04 -13.66 -7.83
N GLY A 278 6.56 -13.95 -6.63
CA GLY A 278 6.44 -13.11 -5.44
C GLY A 278 5.17 -13.36 -4.62
N PHE A 279 4.45 -14.45 -4.86
CA PHE A 279 3.31 -14.83 -4.03
C PHE A 279 3.76 -15.30 -2.64
N PHE A 280 2.90 -15.10 -1.66
CA PHE A 280 3.00 -15.56 -0.27
C PHE A 280 4.11 -14.92 0.57
N GLN A 281 5.07 -14.26 -0.04
CA GLN A 281 6.20 -13.62 0.64
C GLN A 281 5.90 -12.15 0.94
N GLY A 282 6.46 -11.63 2.03
CA GLY A 282 6.50 -10.20 2.29
C GLY A 282 7.50 -9.51 1.36
N ASP A 283 7.22 -8.26 1.02
CA ASP A 283 8.07 -7.43 0.15
C ASP A 283 8.05 -5.98 0.65
N THR A 284 8.78 -5.11 0.00
CA THR A 284 8.72 -3.66 0.20
C THR A 284 8.72 -2.94 -1.15
N VAL A 285 7.90 -1.89 -1.23
CA VAL A 285 7.90 -0.96 -2.36
C VAL A 285 8.34 0.40 -1.84
N ASP A 286 9.56 0.81 -2.17
CA ASP A 286 10.17 2.07 -1.72
C ASP A 286 10.05 2.29 -0.18
N GLY A 287 10.25 1.22 0.58
CA GLY A 287 10.14 1.21 2.04
C GLY A 287 8.71 1.11 2.58
N LEU A 288 7.68 1.08 1.72
CA LEU A 288 6.33 0.73 2.14
C LEU A 288 6.22 -0.79 2.32
N THR A 289 5.69 -1.24 3.44
CA THR A 289 5.54 -2.66 3.74
C THR A 289 4.48 -3.32 2.86
N CYS A 290 4.83 -4.46 2.28
CA CYS A 290 3.91 -5.35 1.61
C CYS A 290 3.79 -6.64 2.43
N SER A 291 2.60 -6.98 2.86
CA SER A 291 2.38 -8.14 3.74
C SER A 291 2.68 -9.46 3.03
N SER A 292 3.22 -10.41 3.78
CA SER A 292 3.15 -11.82 3.39
C SER A 292 1.71 -12.32 3.42
N SER A 293 1.44 -13.39 2.68
CA SER A 293 0.12 -13.99 2.60
C SER A 293 0.16 -15.50 2.85
N ILE A 294 -0.98 -16.14 2.85
CA ILE A 294 -1.09 -17.54 3.28
C ILE A 294 -1.02 -18.48 2.09
N ASN A 295 -0.04 -19.38 2.09
CA ASN A 295 -0.04 -20.56 1.25
C ASN A 295 -0.68 -21.74 2.02
N ALA A 296 -1.92 -22.09 1.69
CA ALA A 296 -2.68 -23.08 2.44
C ALA A 296 -2.09 -24.50 2.30
N TYR A 297 -1.62 -24.88 1.10
CA TYR A 297 -1.15 -26.24 0.84
C TYR A 297 0.26 -26.55 1.33
N THR A 298 1.00 -25.55 1.83
CA THR A 298 2.32 -25.77 2.47
C THR A 298 2.22 -25.89 3.99
N ARG A 299 1.03 -25.68 4.59
CA ARG A 299 0.81 -25.87 6.01
C ARG A 299 1.05 -27.31 6.45
N LYS A 300 1.47 -27.52 7.70
CA LYS A 300 1.85 -28.83 8.26
C LYS A 300 0.77 -29.93 8.07
N ASN A 301 -0.49 -29.55 8.11
CA ASN A 301 -1.63 -30.50 7.98
C ASN A 301 -2.35 -30.35 6.64
N ALA A 302 -1.75 -29.67 5.68
CA ALA A 302 -2.36 -29.49 4.37
C ALA A 302 -2.40 -30.81 3.60
N GLY A 303 -3.54 -31.08 2.99
CA GLY A 303 -3.80 -32.23 2.16
C GLY A 303 -3.93 -31.88 0.68
N ARG A 304 -4.49 -32.85 -0.05
CA ARG A 304 -4.79 -32.71 -1.49
C ARG A 304 -5.83 -31.60 -1.73
N LEU A 305 -6.81 -31.44 -0.83
CA LEU A 305 -7.86 -30.43 -1.00
C LEU A 305 -7.29 -29.01 -1.05
N GLU A 306 -6.42 -28.65 -0.10
CA GLU A 306 -5.78 -27.33 -0.04
C GLU A 306 -4.91 -27.05 -1.28
N TYR A 307 -4.25 -28.07 -1.82
CA TYR A 307 -3.49 -27.97 -3.06
C TYR A 307 -4.40 -27.65 -4.26
N LEU A 308 -5.50 -28.38 -4.40
CA LEU A 308 -6.44 -28.18 -5.51
C LEU A 308 -7.16 -26.83 -5.42
N THR A 309 -7.60 -26.44 -4.21
CA THR A 309 -8.34 -25.17 -4.02
C THR A 309 -7.45 -23.95 -4.23
N THR A 310 -6.17 -24.02 -3.85
CA THR A 310 -5.22 -22.94 -4.14
C THR A 310 -5.09 -22.69 -5.64
N GLY A 311 -5.14 -23.71 -6.48
CA GLY A 311 -5.03 -23.56 -7.94
C GLY A 311 -6.13 -22.69 -8.57
N PHE A 312 -7.28 -22.54 -7.92
CA PHE A 312 -8.32 -21.61 -8.36
C PHE A 312 -8.55 -20.44 -7.35
N GLY A 313 -7.52 -20.16 -6.54
CA GLY A 313 -7.45 -18.98 -5.68
C GLY A 313 -8.32 -19.04 -4.42
N GLN A 314 -8.59 -20.22 -3.88
CA GLN A 314 -9.33 -20.41 -2.63
C GLN A 314 -8.49 -21.15 -1.59
N GLY A 315 -8.73 -20.85 -0.30
CA GLY A 315 -7.96 -21.38 0.83
C GLY A 315 -6.62 -20.70 1.05
N SER A 316 -5.92 -20.34 0.00
CA SER A 316 -4.72 -19.48 0.04
C SER A 316 -5.12 -18.02 -0.17
N THR A 317 -4.37 -17.09 0.44
CA THR A 317 -4.62 -15.65 0.28
C THR A 317 -3.44 -14.99 -0.41
N VAL A 318 -3.69 -13.87 -1.06
CA VAL A 318 -2.69 -13.01 -1.71
C VAL A 318 -3.04 -11.55 -1.49
N THR A 319 -2.06 -10.64 -1.60
CA THR A 319 -2.37 -9.21 -1.62
C THR A 319 -2.67 -8.74 -3.05
N PRO A 320 -3.45 -7.67 -3.25
CA PRO A 320 -3.63 -7.06 -4.58
C PRO A 320 -2.30 -6.70 -5.25
N TYR A 321 -1.32 -6.25 -4.47
CA TYR A 321 0.04 -5.98 -4.93
C TYR A 321 0.74 -7.22 -5.49
N GLN A 322 0.67 -8.36 -4.77
CA GLN A 322 1.25 -9.61 -5.25
C GLN A 322 0.64 -10.06 -6.58
N LEU A 323 -0.68 -9.92 -6.73
CA LEU A 323 -1.35 -10.19 -8.01
C LEU A 323 -0.85 -9.26 -9.11
N LEU A 324 -0.79 -7.96 -8.86
CA LEU A 324 -0.35 -6.97 -9.85
C LEU A 324 1.08 -7.26 -10.33
N LYS A 325 1.99 -7.54 -9.39
CA LYS A 325 3.38 -7.92 -9.68
C LYS A 325 3.44 -9.19 -10.52
N ALA A 326 2.76 -10.26 -10.08
CA ALA A 326 2.77 -11.55 -10.76
C ALA A 326 2.18 -11.47 -12.17
N TYR A 327 1.08 -10.77 -12.37
CA TYR A 327 0.46 -10.59 -13.69
C TYR A 327 1.36 -9.90 -14.72
N SER A 328 2.41 -9.20 -14.29
CA SER A 328 3.35 -8.57 -15.21
C SER A 328 4.02 -9.55 -16.16
N VAL A 329 4.18 -10.81 -15.75
CA VAL A 329 4.82 -11.85 -16.59
C VAL A 329 4.11 -12.07 -17.91
N PHE A 330 2.77 -11.98 -17.93
CA PHE A 330 1.96 -12.21 -19.13
C PHE A 330 2.14 -11.11 -20.20
N GLY A 331 2.54 -9.92 -19.81
CA GLY A 331 2.78 -8.80 -20.73
C GLY A 331 4.25 -8.38 -20.84
N ASN A 332 5.18 -9.15 -20.23
CA ASN A 332 6.61 -8.82 -20.16
C ASN A 332 7.51 -10.02 -20.49
N ASP A 333 7.13 -10.78 -21.51
CA ASP A 333 7.91 -11.90 -22.06
C ASP A 333 8.31 -12.94 -20.98
N GLY A 334 7.39 -13.25 -20.06
CA GLY A 334 7.62 -14.20 -18.96
C GLY A 334 8.47 -13.65 -17.81
N LYS A 335 8.77 -12.36 -17.77
CA LYS A 335 9.64 -11.75 -16.74
C LYS A 335 8.82 -10.93 -15.76
N THR A 336 9.07 -11.11 -14.47
CA THR A 336 8.56 -10.21 -13.43
C THR A 336 9.27 -8.86 -13.48
N VAL A 337 8.62 -7.85 -12.93
CA VAL A 337 9.21 -6.52 -12.70
C VAL A 337 9.30 -6.26 -11.21
N GLN A 338 10.18 -5.36 -10.80
CA GLN A 338 10.17 -4.82 -9.44
C GLN A 338 9.30 -3.56 -9.42
N PRO A 339 8.11 -3.62 -8.80
CA PRO A 339 7.25 -2.46 -8.69
C PRO A 339 7.93 -1.35 -7.87
N HIS A 340 7.73 -0.09 -8.28
CA HIS A 340 8.27 1.07 -7.58
C HIS A 340 7.35 2.28 -7.75
N ILE A 341 7.42 3.19 -6.77
CA ILE A 341 6.62 4.41 -6.68
C ILE A 341 7.52 5.64 -6.76
N VAL A 342 8.77 5.54 -6.29
CA VAL A 342 9.74 6.64 -6.34
C VAL A 342 10.55 6.53 -7.63
N ASP A 343 10.45 7.56 -8.48
CA ASP A 343 11.20 7.65 -9.72
C ASP A 343 12.64 8.14 -9.43
N LYS A 344 12.78 9.17 -8.59
CA LYS A 344 14.08 9.72 -8.20
C LYS A 344 14.00 10.58 -6.93
N VAL A 345 15.15 10.71 -6.29
CA VAL A 345 15.41 11.62 -5.17
C VAL A 345 16.35 12.71 -5.66
N VAL A 346 15.96 13.96 -5.49
CA VAL A 346 16.76 15.13 -5.95
C VAL A 346 17.14 15.99 -4.75
N ASN A 347 18.40 16.35 -4.68
CA ASN A 347 18.87 17.35 -3.72
C ASN A 347 18.57 18.74 -4.29
N PRO A 348 17.81 19.62 -3.58
CA PRO A 348 17.44 20.95 -4.07
C PRO A 348 18.62 21.89 -4.26
#